data_960189a5a5fe8c61c37050c25e4e821f
#
_entry.id   960189a5a5fe8c61c37050c25e4e821f
#
_cell.length_a   1.000
_cell.length_b   1.000
_cell.length_c   1.000
_cell.angle_alpha   90.00
_cell.angle_beta   90.00
_cell.angle_gamma   90.00
#
_symmetry.space_group_name_H-M   'P 1'
#
loop_
_entity.id
_entity.type
_entity.pdbx_description
1 polymer ?
#
loop_
_entity_poly.entity_id
_entity_poly.type
_entity_poly.pdbx_seq_one_letter_code
_entity_poly.pdbx_strand_id
1 'polypeptide(L)'
;RETARLFAAYERTNQSPLGAAAFAGTPFDVDRERTAELLGFDGGSASKASGASSGAERLDGVVANSMDAAAGRDFLAESTAALATHATTLSGLAEDLVIFANKGFVDLADEYSSTSSIMPQKVNPDTLELVRAVAGDAIGGLSGLLTTLKGLPRAYNRDLQRATPHAWETVDAVSEATAVAAGAVATAE
;
A
#
# COMPACT_ATOMS: atom_id res chain seq x y z
N ARG A 1 -13.00 4.36 4.78
CA ARG A 1 -13.02 4.11 3.31
C ARG A 1 -11.70 3.50 2.86
N GLU A 2 -10.59 4.19 3.02
CA GLU A 2 -9.26 3.80 2.52
C GLU A 2 -8.77 2.53 3.22
N THR A 3 -8.94 2.40 4.52
CA THR A 3 -8.67 1.18 5.27
C THR A 3 -9.43 -0.03 4.70
N ALA A 4 -10.70 0.15 4.31
CA ALA A 4 -11.48 -0.92 3.69
C ALA A 4 -10.93 -1.34 2.32
N ARG A 5 -10.36 -0.40 1.54
CA ARG A 5 -9.68 -0.72 0.28
C ARG A 5 -8.41 -1.54 0.50
N LEU A 6 -7.60 -1.18 1.50
CA LEU A 6 -6.39 -1.93 1.86
C LEU A 6 -6.73 -3.35 2.32
N PHE A 7 -7.74 -3.51 3.16
CA PHE A 7 -8.21 -4.85 3.56
C PHE A 7 -8.72 -5.67 2.38
N ALA A 8 -9.47 -5.07 1.46
CA ALA A 8 -9.94 -5.76 0.27
C ALA A 8 -8.79 -6.17 -0.67
N ALA A 9 -7.76 -5.34 -0.80
CA ALA A 9 -6.54 -5.69 -1.53
C ALA A 9 -5.80 -6.85 -0.85
N TYR A 10 -5.63 -6.80 0.48
CA TYR A 10 -5.02 -7.88 1.26
C TYR A 10 -5.75 -9.22 1.05
N GLU A 11 -7.06 -9.26 1.18
CA GLU A 11 -7.85 -10.48 1.02
C GLU A 11 -7.69 -11.11 -0.38
N ARG A 12 -7.59 -10.27 -1.42
CA ARG A 12 -7.35 -10.77 -2.78
C ARG A 12 -5.94 -11.27 -3.01
N THR A 13 -4.98 -10.69 -2.29
CA THR A 13 -3.55 -10.97 -2.44
C THR A 13 -3.09 -12.15 -1.61
N ASN A 14 -3.77 -12.45 -0.48
CA ASN A 14 -3.33 -13.44 0.48
C ASN A 14 -3.48 -14.88 -0.04
N GLN A 15 -2.66 -15.20 -1.06
CA GLN A 15 -2.56 -16.51 -1.68
C GLN A 15 -1.10 -16.86 -1.93
N SER A 16 -0.72 -18.12 -1.74
CA SER A 16 0.64 -18.60 -1.98
C SER A 16 0.95 -18.68 -3.48
N PRO A 17 2.00 -18.02 -3.97
CA PRO A 17 2.49 -18.20 -5.33
C PRO A 17 3.43 -19.39 -5.49
N LEU A 18 3.84 -20.04 -4.39
CA LEU A 18 4.91 -21.03 -4.39
C LEU A 18 4.57 -22.28 -5.21
N GLY A 19 5.60 -22.92 -5.73
CA GLY A 19 5.47 -24.06 -6.63
C GLY A 19 5.12 -23.72 -8.08
N ALA A 20 4.94 -22.42 -8.39
CA ALA A 20 4.71 -21.95 -9.76
C ALA A 20 5.95 -21.98 -10.65
N ALA A 21 7.14 -22.15 -10.07
CA ALA A 21 8.44 -21.98 -10.72
C ALA A 21 8.59 -20.59 -11.40
N ALA A 22 9.50 -20.47 -12.35
CA ALA A 22 9.82 -19.17 -12.96
C ALA A 22 8.97 -18.82 -14.19
N PHE A 23 8.16 -19.75 -14.68
CA PHE A 23 7.35 -19.52 -15.89
C PHE A 23 5.87 -19.88 -15.68
N ALA A 24 5.53 -21.15 -15.70
CA ALA A 24 4.15 -21.62 -15.72
C ALA A 24 3.94 -22.95 -14.98
N GLY A 25 4.78 -23.26 -14.03
CA GLY A 25 4.78 -24.52 -13.28
C GLY A 25 6.07 -25.31 -13.45
N THR A 26 6.08 -26.51 -12.92
CA THR A 26 7.21 -27.44 -12.91
C THR A 26 6.73 -28.86 -13.20
N PRO A 27 7.55 -29.70 -13.86
CA PRO A 27 7.23 -31.11 -14.05
C PRO A 27 7.45 -31.96 -12.79
N PHE A 28 8.03 -31.40 -11.74
CA PHE A 28 8.18 -32.08 -10.46
C PHE A 28 6.83 -32.15 -9.73
N ASP A 29 6.60 -33.27 -9.06
CA ASP A 29 5.42 -33.48 -8.22
C ASP A 29 5.57 -32.66 -6.92
N VAL A 30 5.06 -31.43 -6.94
CA VAL A 30 5.08 -30.51 -5.80
C VAL A 30 3.66 -30.27 -5.29
N ASP A 31 3.45 -30.47 -4.01
CA ASP A 31 2.19 -30.20 -3.35
C ASP A 31 2.12 -28.72 -2.96
N ARG A 32 1.46 -27.93 -3.80
CA ARG A 32 1.30 -26.47 -3.63
C ARG A 32 0.31 -26.14 -2.50
N GLU A 33 -0.72 -26.96 -2.34
CA GLU A 33 -1.72 -26.77 -1.29
C GLU A 33 -1.12 -27.01 0.09
N ARG A 34 -0.35 -28.10 0.23
CA ARG A 34 0.37 -28.39 1.47
C ARG A 34 1.39 -27.31 1.81
N THR A 35 2.05 -26.74 0.80
CA THR A 35 2.97 -25.61 0.99
C THR A 35 2.24 -24.37 1.49
N ALA A 36 1.09 -24.05 0.90
CA ALA A 36 0.27 -22.92 1.32
C ALA A 36 -0.25 -23.10 2.76
N GLU A 37 -0.73 -24.30 3.11
CA GLU A 37 -1.18 -24.63 4.45
C GLU A 37 -0.06 -24.44 5.50
N LEU A 38 1.13 -24.98 5.23
CA LEU A 38 2.29 -24.87 6.13
C LEU A 38 2.76 -23.43 6.34
N LEU A 39 2.52 -22.56 5.38
CA LEU A 39 2.84 -21.13 5.43
C LEU A 39 1.72 -20.27 6.02
N GLY A 40 0.57 -20.88 6.33
CA GLY A 40 -0.58 -20.19 6.90
C GLY A 40 -1.42 -19.41 5.89
N PHE A 41 -1.34 -19.73 4.59
CA PHE A 41 -2.26 -19.21 3.59
C PHE A 41 -3.56 -20.00 3.62
N ASP A 42 -4.52 -19.57 4.41
CA ASP A 42 -5.80 -20.26 4.65
C ASP A 42 -6.93 -19.89 3.68
N GLY A 43 -6.60 -19.24 2.58
CA GLY A 43 -7.55 -18.83 1.56
C GLY A 43 -8.47 -17.66 1.93
N GLY A 44 -8.26 -17.07 3.10
CA GLY A 44 -9.01 -15.93 3.61
C GLY A 44 -10.50 -16.23 3.90
N SER A 45 -11.06 -15.62 4.90
CA SER A 45 -12.50 -15.75 5.24
C SER A 45 -13.45 -15.22 4.15
N ALA A 46 -12.97 -14.35 3.26
CA ALA A 46 -13.70 -13.83 2.11
C ALA A 46 -14.02 -14.90 1.04
N SER A 47 -13.16 -15.91 0.90
CA SER A 47 -13.37 -17.04 -0.02
C SER A 47 -14.64 -17.83 0.34
N LYS A 48 -15.01 -17.89 1.62
CA LYS A 48 -16.20 -18.60 2.11
C LYS A 48 -17.51 -17.79 2.01
N ALA A 49 -17.40 -16.45 1.90
CA ALA A 49 -18.56 -15.55 1.89
C ALA A 49 -19.06 -15.18 0.48
N SER A 50 -18.21 -15.23 -0.53
CA SER A 50 -18.62 -14.97 -1.92
C SER A 50 -19.01 -16.29 -2.59
N GLY A 51 -20.31 -16.61 -2.64
CA GLY A 51 -20.88 -17.71 -3.42
C GLY A 51 -20.75 -17.52 -4.94
N ALA A 52 -19.64 -16.96 -5.42
CA ALA A 52 -19.34 -16.80 -6.82
C ALA A 52 -18.87 -18.15 -7.38
N SER A 53 -19.78 -18.90 -7.94
CA SER A 53 -19.54 -20.06 -8.79
C SER A 53 -18.91 -19.62 -10.13
N SER A 54 -17.64 -19.22 -10.12
CA SER A 54 -16.83 -19.25 -11.33
C SER A 54 -16.25 -20.65 -11.45
N GLY A 55 -16.51 -21.35 -12.55
CA GLY A 55 -16.15 -22.77 -12.75
C GLY A 55 -14.64 -23.07 -12.87
N ALA A 56 -13.79 -22.30 -12.23
CA ALA A 56 -12.40 -22.63 -11.94
C ALA A 56 -12.34 -23.08 -10.47
N GLU A 57 -11.92 -24.31 -10.26
CA GLU A 57 -11.63 -24.86 -8.94
C GLU A 57 -10.63 -23.94 -8.24
N ARG A 58 -11.09 -23.17 -7.25
CA ARG A 58 -10.21 -22.33 -6.43
C ARG A 58 -9.46 -23.26 -5.51
N LEU A 59 -8.18 -23.38 -5.74
CA LEU A 59 -7.25 -24.00 -4.78
C LEU A 59 -7.20 -23.10 -3.55
N ASP A 60 -7.69 -23.55 -2.43
CA ASP A 60 -7.73 -22.76 -1.19
C ASP A 60 -6.31 -22.33 -0.81
N GLY A 61 -6.09 -21.01 -0.70
CA GLY A 61 -4.81 -20.43 -0.30
C GLY A 61 -3.71 -20.42 -1.35
N VAL A 62 -3.94 -20.87 -2.59
CA VAL A 62 -2.95 -20.92 -3.67
C VAL A 62 -3.38 -20.08 -4.86
N VAL A 63 -2.43 -19.34 -5.47
CA VAL A 63 -2.66 -18.70 -6.77
C VAL A 63 -2.84 -19.79 -7.83
N ALA A 64 -4.07 -19.94 -8.33
CA ALA A 64 -4.45 -21.07 -9.21
C ALA A 64 -3.63 -21.12 -10.52
N ASN A 65 -3.36 -19.95 -11.11
CA ASN A 65 -2.60 -19.85 -12.35
C ASN A 65 -1.11 -19.64 -12.06
N SER A 66 -0.28 -20.65 -12.32
CA SER A 66 1.18 -20.59 -12.10
C SER A 66 1.88 -19.49 -12.90
N MET A 67 1.41 -19.18 -14.12
CA MET A 67 1.98 -18.10 -14.92
C MET A 67 1.71 -16.74 -14.29
N ASP A 68 0.52 -16.55 -13.71
CA ASP A 68 0.15 -15.36 -12.98
C ASP A 68 0.93 -15.25 -11.65
N ALA A 69 1.05 -16.35 -10.92
CA ALA A 69 1.86 -16.42 -9.70
C ALA A 69 3.34 -16.00 -9.94
N ALA A 70 3.91 -16.34 -11.11
CA ALA A 70 5.27 -15.96 -11.48
C ALA A 70 5.40 -14.50 -11.91
N ALA A 71 4.42 -13.95 -12.63
CA ALA A 71 4.48 -12.64 -13.30
C ALA A 71 3.65 -11.56 -12.63
N GLY A 72 2.53 -11.91 -12.01
CA GLY A 72 1.57 -10.96 -11.45
C GLY A 72 2.17 -10.07 -10.36
N ARG A 73 1.93 -8.78 -10.46
CA ARG A 73 2.27 -7.75 -9.46
C ARG A 73 1.15 -6.72 -9.33
N ASP A 74 -0.01 -7.05 -9.84
CA ASP A 74 -1.24 -6.24 -9.73
C ASP A 74 -1.62 -6.01 -8.26
N PHE A 75 -1.36 -6.96 -7.38
CA PHE A 75 -1.53 -6.79 -5.94
C PHE A 75 -0.69 -5.65 -5.36
N LEU A 76 0.56 -5.45 -5.82
CA LEU A 76 1.37 -4.30 -5.42
C LEU A 76 0.77 -3.00 -5.96
N ALA A 77 0.33 -3.00 -7.23
CA ALA A 77 -0.29 -1.84 -7.85
C ALA A 77 -1.59 -1.45 -7.14
N GLU A 78 -2.44 -2.41 -6.80
CA GLU A 78 -3.69 -2.18 -6.09
C GLU A 78 -3.45 -1.63 -4.68
N SER A 79 -2.53 -2.22 -3.92
CA SER A 79 -2.17 -1.76 -2.58
C SER A 79 -1.55 -0.36 -2.61
N THR A 80 -0.62 -0.11 -3.55
CA THR A 80 0.00 1.21 -3.72
C THR A 80 -1.02 2.26 -4.15
N ALA A 81 -1.99 1.91 -5.01
CA ALA A 81 -3.07 2.81 -5.39
C ALA A 81 -3.99 3.16 -4.21
N ALA A 82 -4.28 2.20 -3.34
CA ALA A 82 -5.04 2.45 -2.13
C ALA A 82 -4.28 3.39 -1.17
N LEU A 83 -2.97 3.21 -1.02
CA LEU A 83 -2.10 4.07 -0.22
C LEU A 83 -1.99 5.48 -0.80
N ALA A 84 -1.82 5.62 -2.11
CA ALA A 84 -1.79 6.92 -2.77
C ALA A 84 -3.13 7.68 -2.62
N THR A 85 -4.25 6.95 -2.68
CA THR A 85 -5.58 7.52 -2.40
C THR A 85 -5.70 7.97 -0.94
N HIS A 86 -5.20 7.18 0.00
CA HIS A 86 -5.16 7.52 1.41
C HIS A 86 -4.29 8.77 1.67
N ALA A 87 -3.07 8.80 1.12
CA ALA A 87 -2.18 9.96 1.23
C ALA A 87 -2.80 11.23 0.64
N THR A 88 -3.57 11.13 -0.46
CA THR A 88 -4.31 12.25 -1.03
C THR A 88 -5.38 12.77 -0.05
N THR A 89 -6.06 11.88 0.67
CA THR A 89 -7.02 12.26 1.71
C THR A 89 -6.32 12.94 2.89
N LEU A 90 -5.17 12.40 3.34
CA LEU A 90 -4.36 13.02 4.40
C LEU A 90 -3.82 14.38 3.97
N SER A 91 -3.44 14.55 2.71
CA SER A 91 -2.99 15.84 2.18
C SER A 91 -4.05 16.92 2.31
N GLY A 92 -5.32 16.59 2.03
CA GLY A 92 -6.42 17.54 2.23
C GLY A 92 -6.63 17.89 3.71
N LEU A 93 -6.61 16.90 4.59
CA LEU A 93 -6.71 17.13 6.04
C LEU A 93 -5.55 17.99 6.55
N ALA A 94 -4.31 17.68 6.13
CA ALA A 94 -3.13 18.43 6.53
C ALA A 94 -3.20 19.89 6.08
N GLU A 95 -3.68 20.14 4.84
CA GLU A 95 -3.88 21.51 4.34
C GLU A 95 -4.89 22.28 5.17
N ASP A 96 -6.04 21.67 5.51
CA ASP A 96 -7.04 22.33 6.36
C ASP A 96 -6.45 22.70 7.73
N LEU A 97 -5.69 21.79 8.36
CA LEU A 97 -5.03 22.05 9.64
C LEU A 97 -3.96 23.12 9.54
N VAL A 98 -3.16 23.16 8.45
CA VAL A 98 -2.19 24.25 8.19
C VAL A 98 -2.89 25.59 8.09
N ILE A 99 -4.01 25.67 7.37
CA ILE A 99 -4.80 26.89 7.26
C ILE A 99 -5.37 27.31 8.62
N PHE A 100 -5.93 26.36 9.38
CA PHE A 100 -6.54 26.65 10.69
C PHE A 100 -5.50 27.08 11.72
N ALA A 101 -4.34 26.42 11.76
CA ALA A 101 -3.24 26.81 12.64
C ALA A 101 -2.72 28.23 12.29
N ASN A 102 -2.52 28.52 11.02
CA ASN A 102 -2.09 29.87 10.58
C ASN A 102 -3.13 30.96 10.85
N LYS A 103 -4.40 30.61 11.01
CA LYS A 103 -5.47 31.54 11.36
C LYS A 103 -5.72 31.63 12.88
N GLY A 104 -5.04 30.80 13.67
CA GLY A 104 -5.26 30.74 15.13
C GLY A 104 -6.60 30.08 15.51
N PHE A 105 -7.15 29.23 14.67
CA PHE A 105 -8.36 28.47 14.99
C PHE A 105 -8.04 27.13 15.66
N VAL A 106 -6.81 26.67 15.52
CA VAL A 106 -6.29 25.44 16.10
C VAL A 106 -4.88 25.68 16.56
N ASP A 107 -4.56 25.30 17.78
CA ASP A 107 -3.19 25.22 18.27
C ASP A 107 -2.68 23.80 18.16
N LEU A 108 -1.52 23.63 17.51
CA LEU A 108 -0.83 22.35 17.40
C LEU A 108 0.18 22.21 18.52
N ALA A 109 0.32 21.01 19.07
CA ALA A 109 1.35 20.74 20.06
C ALA A 109 2.76 21.00 19.48
N ASP A 110 3.69 21.44 20.35
CA ASP A 110 5.05 21.83 19.96
C ASP A 110 5.81 20.73 19.22
N GLU A 111 5.48 19.47 19.45
CA GLU A 111 6.07 18.29 18.79
C GLU A 111 5.70 18.20 17.29
N TYR A 112 4.62 18.87 16.87
CA TYR A 112 4.12 18.89 15.48
C TYR A 112 4.32 20.22 14.78
N SER A 113 5.10 21.09 15.38
CA SER A 113 5.40 22.42 14.84
C SER A 113 6.85 22.81 15.07
N SER A 114 7.36 23.70 14.25
CA SER A 114 8.70 24.24 14.41
C SER A 114 8.71 25.75 14.53
N THR A 115 9.72 26.28 15.20
CA THR A 115 9.96 27.71 15.27
C THR A 115 10.87 28.15 14.12
N SER A 116 10.61 29.35 13.62
CA SER A 116 11.51 29.97 12.64
C SER A 116 12.88 30.29 13.27
N SER A 117 13.97 30.01 12.56
CA SER A 117 15.33 30.40 12.98
C SER A 117 15.55 31.91 13.03
N ILE A 118 14.77 32.70 12.29
CA ILE A 118 14.88 34.16 12.24
C ILE A 118 13.85 34.84 13.15
N MET A 119 12.67 34.24 13.28
CA MET A 119 11.56 34.77 14.08
C MET A 119 11.13 33.70 15.10
N PRO A 120 11.76 33.67 16.30
CA PRO A 120 11.49 32.61 17.28
C PRO A 120 10.03 32.52 17.77
N GLN A 121 9.29 33.60 17.65
CA GLN A 121 7.86 33.65 18.01
C GLN A 121 6.95 33.06 16.93
N LYS A 122 7.50 32.76 15.71
CA LYS A 122 6.71 32.19 14.63
C LYS A 122 6.71 30.67 14.75
N VAL A 123 5.57 30.10 14.97
CA VAL A 123 5.33 28.66 14.97
C VAL A 123 4.78 28.25 13.61
N ASN A 124 5.38 27.23 12.99
CA ASN A 124 4.99 26.73 11.68
C ASN A 124 4.51 25.29 11.80
N PRO A 125 3.39 24.91 11.17
CA PRO A 125 2.90 23.55 11.13
C PRO A 125 3.63 22.69 10.08
N ASP A 126 4.96 22.70 10.10
CA ASP A 126 5.81 22.10 9.06
C ASP A 126 5.70 20.57 8.96
N THR A 127 5.41 19.90 10.07
CA THR A 127 5.13 18.45 10.03
C THR A 127 3.91 18.13 9.18
N LEU A 128 2.86 18.96 9.24
CA LEU A 128 1.67 18.81 8.39
C LEU A 128 1.95 19.20 6.94
N GLU A 129 2.86 20.14 6.69
CA GLU A 129 3.33 20.44 5.33
C GLU A 129 4.05 19.24 4.71
N LEU A 130 4.86 18.50 5.51
CA LEU A 130 5.50 17.26 5.08
C LEU A 130 4.48 16.14 4.85
N VAL A 131 3.49 15.97 5.72
CA VAL A 131 2.38 15.02 5.50
C VAL A 131 1.68 15.31 4.17
N ARG A 132 1.42 16.58 3.86
CA ARG A 132 0.84 17.00 2.58
C ARG A 132 1.74 16.62 1.39
N ALA A 133 3.05 16.76 1.52
CA ALA A 133 4.01 16.47 0.46
C ALA A 133 4.08 14.96 0.13
N VAL A 134 3.96 14.07 1.12
CA VAL A 134 4.00 12.61 0.96
C VAL A 134 2.97 12.11 -0.06
N ALA A 135 1.86 12.80 -0.26
CA ALA A 135 0.89 12.44 -1.30
C ALA A 135 1.51 12.46 -2.72
N GLY A 136 2.42 13.40 -2.97
CA GLY A 136 3.17 13.47 -4.24
C GLY A 136 4.08 12.26 -4.41
N ASP A 137 4.80 11.86 -3.36
CA ASP A 137 5.69 10.70 -3.37
C ASP A 137 4.91 9.41 -3.60
N ALA A 138 3.77 9.23 -2.94
CA ALA A 138 2.90 8.07 -3.09
C ALA A 138 2.32 7.96 -4.52
N ILE A 139 1.91 9.07 -5.13
CA ILE A 139 1.45 9.12 -6.52
C ILE A 139 2.60 8.82 -7.48
N GLY A 140 3.79 9.36 -7.22
CA GLY A 140 5.01 9.07 -7.97
C GLY A 140 5.39 7.60 -7.90
N GLY A 141 5.36 6.99 -6.71
CA GLY A 141 5.60 5.57 -6.48
C GLY A 141 4.63 4.67 -7.27
N LEU A 142 3.33 4.97 -7.22
CA LEU A 142 2.32 4.27 -8.02
C LEU A 142 2.60 4.38 -9.53
N SER A 143 2.91 5.57 -10.01
CA SER A 143 3.22 5.83 -11.42
C SER A 143 4.47 5.06 -11.86
N GLY A 144 5.54 5.06 -11.06
CA GLY A 144 6.76 4.31 -11.29
C GLY A 144 6.52 2.80 -11.34
N LEU A 145 5.73 2.28 -10.39
CA LEU A 145 5.33 0.88 -10.34
C LEU A 145 4.57 0.47 -11.60
N LEU A 146 3.52 1.19 -11.97
CA LEU A 146 2.73 0.91 -13.18
C LEU A 146 3.56 1.00 -14.46
N THR A 147 4.50 1.96 -14.50
CA THR A 147 5.43 2.11 -15.62
C THR A 147 6.38 0.91 -15.74
N THR A 148 6.81 0.36 -14.60
CA THR A 148 7.64 -0.85 -14.56
C THR A 148 6.87 -2.07 -15.07
N LEU A 149 5.60 -2.21 -14.68
CA LEU A 149 4.79 -3.39 -15.02
C LEU A 149 4.27 -3.40 -16.45
N LYS A 150 4.09 -2.22 -17.07
CA LYS A 150 3.51 -2.15 -18.42
C LYS A 150 4.38 -2.85 -19.47
N GLY A 151 3.74 -3.63 -20.34
CA GLY A 151 4.39 -4.20 -21.52
C GLY A 151 5.34 -5.37 -21.25
N LEU A 152 5.45 -5.85 -20.02
CA LEU A 152 6.23 -7.04 -19.71
C LEU A 152 5.58 -8.29 -20.29
N PRO A 153 6.37 -9.21 -20.87
CA PRO A 153 5.86 -10.52 -21.25
C PRO A 153 5.49 -11.36 -20.02
N ARG A 154 4.75 -12.44 -20.26
CA ARG A 154 4.38 -13.37 -19.17
C ARG A 154 5.61 -14.04 -18.59
N ALA A 155 5.48 -14.60 -17.37
CA ALA A 155 6.52 -15.20 -16.55
C ALA A 155 7.44 -14.17 -15.87
N TYR A 156 8.52 -14.66 -15.23
CA TYR A 156 9.45 -13.79 -14.53
C TYR A 156 10.27 -12.94 -15.50
N ASN A 157 10.32 -11.65 -15.20
CA ASN A 157 11.18 -10.66 -15.86
C ASN A 157 11.97 -9.91 -14.79
N ARG A 158 13.22 -9.59 -15.11
CA ARG A 158 14.11 -8.89 -14.15
C ARG A 158 13.64 -7.49 -13.78
N ASP A 159 12.89 -6.85 -14.65
CA ASP A 159 12.21 -5.56 -14.42
C ASP A 159 11.33 -5.58 -13.16
N LEU A 160 10.74 -6.73 -12.83
CA LEU A 160 9.91 -6.90 -11.63
C LEU A 160 10.67 -6.59 -10.33
N GLN A 161 12.01 -6.67 -10.32
CA GLN A 161 12.82 -6.23 -9.19
C GLN A 161 12.73 -4.73 -8.94
N ARG A 162 12.39 -3.93 -9.96
CA ARG A 162 12.19 -2.48 -9.83
C ARG A 162 10.80 -2.10 -9.34
N ALA A 163 9.85 -3.01 -9.37
CA ALA A 163 8.50 -2.78 -8.85
C ALA A 163 8.47 -2.67 -7.32
N THR A 164 9.22 -3.52 -6.64
CA THR A 164 9.22 -3.65 -5.17
C THR A 164 9.66 -2.37 -4.44
N PRO A 165 10.74 -1.66 -4.82
CA PRO A 165 11.12 -0.42 -4.15
C PRO A 165 10.01 0.63 -4.15
N HIS A 166 9.33 0.86 -5.28
CA HIS A 166 8.22 1.81 -5.36
C HIS A 166 7.10 1.51 -4.37
N ALA A 167 6.79 0.22 -4.18
CA ALA A 167 5.76 -0.19 -3.24
C ALA A 167 6.20 0.02 -1.79
N TRP A 168 7.41 -0.41 -1.42
CA TRP A 168 7.91 -0.30 -0.05
C TRP A 168 8.11 1.14 0.39
N GLU A 169 8.74 1.95 -0.44
CA GLU A 169 8.92 3.39 -0.17
C GLU A 169 7.56 4.08 0.05
N THR A 170 6.55 3.70 -0.74
CA THR A 170 5.19 4.24 -0.55
C THR A 170 4.56 3.77 0.77
N VAL A 171 4.72 2.49 1.13
CA VAL A 171 4.20 1.94 2.40
C VAL A 171 4.82 2.67 3.59
N ASP A 172 6.14 2.82 3.61
CA ASP A 172 6.86 3.44 4.71
C ASP A 172 6.45 4.93 4.84
N ALA A 173 6.54 5.69 3.76
CA ALA A 173 6.22 7.11 3.77
C ALA A 173 4.76 7.40 4.17
N VAL A 174 3.80 6.64 3.65
CA VAL A 174 2.37 6.84 3.98
C VAL A 174 2.06 6.38 5.40
N SER A 175 2.73 5.33 5.88
CA SER A 175 2.60 4.86 7.27
C SER A 175 3.06 5.92 8.26
N GLU A 176 4.24 6.49 8.04
CA GLU A 176 4.80 7.57 8.87
C GLU A 176 3.91 8.81 8.83
N ALA A 177 3.52 9.26 7.64
CA ALA A 177 2.62 10.42 7.48
C ALA A 177 1.27 10.21 8.18
N THR A 178 0.74 8.99 8.16
CA THR A 178 -0.50 8.65 8.87
C THR A 178 -0.32 8.77 10.38
N ALA A 179 0.79 8.26 10.93
CA ALA A 179 1.08 8.35 12.35
C ALA A 179 1.25 9.81 12.81
N VAL A 180 2.00 10.61 12.04
CA VAL A 180 2.18 12.04 12.31
C VAL A 180 0.84 12.79 12.27
N ALA A 181 0.04 12.58 11.23
CA ALA A 181 -1.27 13.22 11.11
C ALA A 181 -2.21 12.83 12.27
N ALA A 182 -2.20 11.56 12.67
CA ALA A 182 -3.01 11.08 13.79
C ALA A 182 -2.58 11.73 15.12
N GLY A 183 -1.28 11.85 15.37
CA GLY A 183 -0.75 12.51 16.57
C GLY A 183 -1.08 14.01 16.59
N ALA A 184 -0.87 14.70 15.48
CA ALA A 184 -1.20 16.12 15.35
C ALA A 184 -2.69 16.39 15.62
N VAL A 185 -3.60 15.56 15.08
CA VAL A 185 -5.04 15.68 15.33
C VAL A 185 -5.40 15.36 16.79
N ALA A 186 -4.75 14.36 17.39
CA ALA A 186 -5.05 13.94 18.76
C ALA A 186 -4.63 14.96 19.82
N THR A 187 -3.67 15.83 19.50
CA THR A 187 -3.09 16.83 20.41
C THR A 187 -3.48 18.27 20.06
N ALA A 188 -4.23 18.47 18.99
CA ALA A 188 -4.72 19.79 18.59
C ALA A 188 -5.79 20.31 19.57
N GLU A 189 -5.71 21.60 19.95
CA GLU A 189 -6.62 22.31 20.85
C GLU A 189 -7.38 23.46 20.15
#